data_03bfbb9290c351da6510c1d1567069d8
#
_entry.id   03bfbb9290c351da6510c1d1567069d8
#
_cell.length_a   1.000
_cell.length_b   1.000
_cell.length_c   1.000
_cell.angle_alpha   90.00
_cell.angle_beta   90.00
_cell.angle_gamma   90.00
#
_symmetry.space_group_name_H-M   'P 1'
#
loop_
_entity.id
_entity.type
_entity.pdbx_description
1 polymer ?
#
loop_
_entity_poly.entity_id
_entity_poly.type
_entity_poly.pdbx_seq_one_letter_code
_entity_poly.pdbx_strand_id
1 'polypeptide(L)'
;MEMLSLLSAFNSIPLAKLEVGHHLYWQVGNLKIHGQVFLTSWIVIGILLLASLAATRNIQRIPKGIQNFMEYALEFIRELTRNQLGEKEYRPWVPFIGTLFLFIFVSNWSGALVPWKLIHLPEGELAAPTNDINTTVALALLTSLAYFYAGFSKRGLGYFKKYIEPTPVLLPIAILEDFTKPLSLSFRLFGNILADELVVAVLVLLVPLFVPLPVMALGLFTSAIQALVFATLAAAYIHEAMEGHGDEGHEEH
;
A
#
# COMPACT_ATOMS: atom_id res chain seq x y z
N MET A 1 -37.62 -29.94 -22.08
CA MET A 1 -37.47 -30.20 -20.62
C MET A 1 -36.02 -30.06 -20.12
N GLU A 2 -35.04 -30.47 -20.90
CA GLU A 2 -33.60 -30.40 -20.53
C GLU A 2 -33.07 -28.95 -20.41
N MET A 3 -33.54 -28.02 -21.23
CA MET A 3 -33.08 -26.62 -21.19
C MET A 3 -33.52 -25.87 -19.92
N LEU A 4 -34.71 -26.25 -19.38
CA LEU A 4 -35.21 -25.73 -18.09
C LEU A 4 -34.46 -26.29 -16.89
N SER A 5 -33.96 -27.55 -17.00
CA SER A 5 -33.13 -28.15 -15.95
C SER A 5 -31.71 -27.56 -15.94
N LEU A 6 -31.18 -27.20 -17.11
CA LEU A 6 -29.90 -26.49 -17.22
C LEU A 6 -30.01 -25.06 -16.70
N LEU A 7 -31.11 -24.35 -16.97
CA LEU A 7 -31.37 -23.02 -16.40
C LEU A 7 -31.57 -23.04 -14.88
N SER A 8 -32.22 -24.09 -14.34
CA SER A 8 -32.33 -24.25 -12.89
C SER A 8 -31.00 -24.65 -12.23
N ALA A 9 -30.17 -25.41 -12.92
CA ALA A 9 -28.80 -25.72 -12.47
C ALA A 9 -27.90 -24.49 -12.50
N PHE A 10 -28.06 -23.60 -13.51
CA PHE A 10 -27.36 -22.31 -13.56
C PHE A 10 -27.81 -21.35 -12.46
N ASN A 11 -29.09 -21.37 -12.07
CA ASN A 11 -29.63 -20.58 -10.98
C ASN A 11 -29.28 -21.15 -9.57
N SER A 12 -28.81 -22.38 -9.52
CA SER A 12 -28.32 -23.03 -8.28
C SER A 12 -26.80 -22.96 -8.12
N ILE A 13 -26.08 -22.43 -9.09
CA ILE A 13 -24.68 -22.01 -8.87
C ILE A 13 -24.75 -20.85 -7.88
N PRO A 14 -24.12 -20.95 -6.69
CA PRO A 14 -24.18 -19.87 -5.71
C PRO A 14 -23.29 -18.69 -6.13
N LEU A 15 -23.64 -18.05 -7.25
CA LEU A 15 -23.09 -16.74 -7.64
C LEU A 15 -23.44 -15.68 -6.57
N ALA A 16 -24.47 -15.94 -5.75
CA ALA A 16 -24.80 -15.12 -4.59
C ALA A 16 -23.91 -15.38 -3.36
N LYS A 17 -22.97 -16.34 -3.42
CA LYS A 17 -21.97 -16.60 -2.38
C LYS A 17 -20.54 -16.30 -2.85
N LEU A 18 -20.36 -15.35 -3.73
CA LEU A 18 -19.17 -14.51 -3.73
C LEU A 18 -19.30 -13.50 -2.57
N GLU A 19 -19.61 -14.00 -1.39
CA GLU A 19 -19.29 -13.31 -0.16
C GLU A 19 -17.77 -13.22 -0.14
N VAL A 20 -17.28 -12.03 -0.42
CA VAL A 20 -15.89 -11.64 -0.19
C VAL A 20 -15.66 -11.88 1.31
N GLY A 21 -15.10 -13.03 1.65
CA GLY A 21 -14.79 -13.62 2.93
C GLY A 21 -15.60 -13.19 4.17
N HIS A 22 -16.02 -14.15 4.98
CA HIS A 22 -16.41 -13.87 6.36
C HIS A 22 -15.17 -13.36 7.11
N HIS A 23 -15.01 -12.04 7.18
CA HIS A 23 -13.90 -11.42 7.88
C HIS A 23 -14.05 -11.57 9.39
N LEU A 24 -12.95 -11.88 10.06
CA LEU A 24 -12.88 -11.95 11.51
C LEU A 24 -13.09 -10.55 12.12
N TYR A 25 -14.23 -10.34 12.80
CA TYR A 25 -14.53 -9.10 13.50
C TYR A 25 -14.47 -9.31 15.01
N TRP A 26 -13.71 -8.49 15.70
CA TRP A 26 -13.76 -8.40 17.15
C TRP A 26 -14.67 -7.25 17.57
N GLN A 27 -15.62 -7.53 18.44
CA GLN A 27 -16.45 -6.49 19.06
C GLN A 27 -15.86 -6.12 20.42
N VAL A 28 -15.37 -4.90 20.54
CA VAL A 28 -14.94 -4.33 21.81
C VAL A 28 -15.91 -3.19 22.15
N GLY A 29 -16.96 -3.52 22.90
CA GLY A 29 -18.06 -2.59 23.18
C GLY A 29 -18.85 -2.23 21.91
N ASN A 30 -18.88 -0.94 21.56
CA ASN A 30 -19.55 -0.43 20.35
C ASN A 30 -18.64 -0.38 19.10
N LEU A 31 -17.35 -0.73 19.23
CA LEU A 31 -16.38 -0.69 18.13
C LEU A 31 -16.25 -2.09 17.52
N LYS A 32 -16.44 -2.18 16.19
CA LYS A 32 -16.13 -3.37 15.40
C LYS A 32 -14.70 -3.22 14.87
N ILE A 33 -13.79 -4.04 15.36
CA ILE A 33 -12.38 -4.07 14.92
C ILE A 33 -12.22 -5.21 13.93
N HIS A 34 -11.62 -4.95 12.79
CA HIS A 34 -11.24 -5.97 11.80
C HIS A 34 -10.08 -6.81 12.37
N GLY A 35 -10.38 -7.85 13.14
CA GLY A 35 -9.39 -8.68 13.82
C GLY A 35 -8.41 -9.34 12.86
N GLN A 36 -8.88 -9.72 11.66
CA GLN A 36 -8.03 -10.30 10.62
C GLN A 36 -6.93 -9.31 10.18
N VAL A 37 -7.27 -8.06 9.89
CA VAL A 37 -6.33 -7.03 9.45
C VAL A 37 -5.27 -6.79 10.52
N PHE A 38 -5.70 -6.76 11.79
CA PHE A 38 -4.81 -6.60 12.92
C PHE A 38 -3.80 -7.75 12.99
N LEU A 39 -4.26 -9.00 12.96
CA LEU A 39 -3.41 -10.19 13.02
C LEU A 39 -2.43 -10.25 11.83
N THR A 40 -2.93 -10.10 10.62
CA THR A 40 -2.09 -10.19 9.41
C THR A 40 -1.09 -9.04 9.32
N SER A 41 -1.44 -7.83 9.75
CA SER A 41 -0.49 -6.71 9.86
C SER A 41 0.63 -7.01 10.84
N TRP A 42 0.34 -7.58 12.02
CA TRP A 42 1.37 -7.98 12.98
C TRP A 42 2.26 -9.10 12.45
N ILE A 43 1.72 -10.04 11.67
CA ILE A 43 2.51 -11.08 11.01
C ILE A 43 3.50 -10.43 10.03
N VAL A 44 3.05 -9.52 9.19
CA VAL A 44 3.91 -8.79 8.24
C VAL A 44 5.00 -7.99 8.96
N ILE A 45 4.62 -7.25 10.01
CA ILE A 45 5.59 -6.52 10.86
C ILE A 45 6.60 -7.48 11.48
N GLY A 46 6.14 -8.62 12.00
CA GLY A 46 6.99 -9.66 12.56
C GLY A 46 8.00 -10.20 11.53
N ILE A 47 7.56 -10.48 10.31
CA ILE A 47 8.43 -10.93 9.21
C ILE A 47 9.49 -9.89 8.90
N LEU A 48 9.12 -8.61 8.77
CA LEU A 48 10.05 -7.53 8.49
C LEU A 48 11.08 -7.34 9.61
N LEU A 49 10.62 -7.37 10.86
CA LEU A 49 11.51 -7.28 12.03
C LEU A 49 12.48 -8.47 12.11
N LEU A 50 12.01 -9.70 11.92
CA LEU A 50 12.86 -10.88 11.92
C LEU A 50 13.88 -10.85 10.78
N ALA A 51 13.46 -10.43 9.58
CA ALA A 51 14.37 -10.27 8.44
C ALA A 51 15.46 -9.21 8.72
N SER A 52 15.07 -8.07 9.30
CA SER A 52 15.98 -7.00 9.70
C SER A 52 16.95 -7.46 10.78
N LEU A 53 16.46 -8.15 11.82
CA LEU A 53 17.31 -8.71 12.89
C LEU A 53 18.26 -9.78 12.35
N ALA A 54 17.80 -10.64 11.45
CA ALA A 54 18.65 -11.66 10.83
C ALA A 54 19.75 -11.05 9.97
N ALA A 55 19.45 -9.97 9.24
CA ALA A 55 20.42 -9.26 8.42
C ALA A 55 21.48 -8.52 9.26
N THR A 56 21.10 -8.01 10.44
CA THR A 56 21.98 -7.20 11.30
C THR A 56 22.72 -8.00 12.35
N ARG A 57 22.35 -9.28 12.58
CA ARG A 57 22.95 -10.11 13.66
C ARG A 57 24.45 -10.34 13.51
N ASN A 58 24.95 -10.51 12.29
CA ASN A 58 26.35 -10.77 11.99
C ASN A 58 26.80 -9.93 10.78
N ILE A 59 27.00 -8.63 10.98
CA ILE A 59 27.40 -7.71 9.91
C ILE A 59 28.80 -8.04 9.42
N GLN A 60 28.92 -8.44 8.17
CA GLN A 60 30.18 -8.72 7.48
C GLN A 60 30.53 -7.56 6.56
N ARG A 61 31.83 -7.26 6.40
CA ARG A 61 32.31 -6.23 5.45
C ARG A 61 31.96 -6.54 4.00
N ILE A 62 31.91 -7.82 3.64
CA ILE A 62 31.43 -8.29 2.33
C ILE A 62 30.10 -8.99 2.62
N PRO A 63 28.96 -8.35 2.30
CA PRO A 63 27.64 -8.88 2.64
C PRO A 63 27.36 -10.17 1.87
N LYS A 64 26.77 -11.16 2.54
CA LYS A 64 26.34 -12.44 1.95
C LYS A 64 24.93 -12.80 2.40
N GLY A 65 24.21 -13.51 1.53
CA GLY A 65 22.88 -14.04 1.83
C GLY A 65 21.87 -12.93 2.16
N ILE A 66 21.20 -13.05 3.31
CA ILE A 66 20.12 -12.14 3.71
C ILE A 66 20.60 -10.71 3.95
N GLN A 67 21.84 -10.53 4.43
CA GLN A 67 22.44 -9.21 4.60
C GLN A 67 22.57 -8.50 3.25
N ASN A 68 23.11 -9.18 2.24
CA ASN A 68 23.26 -8.61 0.89
C ASN A 68 21.90 -8.20 0.28
N PHE A 69 20.88 -9.03 0.48
CA PHE A 69 19.53 -8.72 0.01
C PHE A 69 18.97 -7.46 0.70
N MET A 70 19.11 -7.36 2.02
CA MET A 70 18.62 -6.21 2.78
C MET A 70 19.41 -4.92 2.48
N GLU A 71 20.71 -5.01 2.29
CA GLU A 71 21.54 -3.87 1.88
C GLU A 71 21.12 -3.37 0.49
N TYR A 72 20.88 -4.29 -0.46
CA TYR A 72 20.40 -3.94 -1.78
C TYR A 72 19.01 -3.27 -1.73
N ALA A 73 18.10 -3.81 -0.91
CA ALA A 73 16.79 -3.20 -0.72
C ALA A 73 16.87 -1.79 -0.10
N LEU A 74 17.76 -1.60 0.88
CA LEU A 74 18.01 -0.29 1.48
C LEU A 74 18.64 0.70 0.50
N GLU A 75 19.58 0.25 -0.33
CA GLU A 75 20.20 1.07 -1.38
C GLU A 75 19.14 1.53 -2.38
N PHE A 76 18.30 0.60 -2.85
CA PHE A 76 17.19 0.88 -3.75
C PHE A 76 16.23 1.92 -3.16
N ILE A 77 15.82 1.77 -1.89
CA ILE A 77 14.94 2.72 -1.20
C ILE A 77 15.62 4.08 -1.05
N ARG A 78 16.91 4.09 -0.73
CA ARG A 78 17.71 5.32 -0.59
C ARG A 78 17.77 6.07 -1.91
N GLU A 79 18.04 5.37 -3.00
CA GLU A 79 18.09 5.96 -4.34
C GLU A 79 16.73 6.48 -4.78
N LEU A 80 15.65 5.72 -4.57
CA LEU A 80 14.28 6.16 -4.80
C LEU A 80 13.97 7.46 -4.05
N THR A 81 14.28 7.48 -2.75
CA THR A 81 14.01 8.64 -1.90
C THR A 81 14.84 9.85 -2.33
N ARG A 82 16.12 9.64 -2.66
CA ARG A 82 17.04 10.66 -3.14
C ARG A 82 16.60 11.27 -4.47
N ASN A 83 16.12 10.44 -5.40
CA ASN A 83 15.64 10.90 -6.70
C ASN A 83 14.38 11.77 -6.59
N GLN A 84 13.56 11.57 -5.56
CA GLN A 84 12.34 12.34 -5.33
C GLN A 84 12.56 13.59 -4.46
N LEU A 85 13.35 13.48 -3.39
CA LEU A 85 13.55 14.59 -2.43
C LEU A 85 14.85 15.39 -2.66
N GLY A 86 15.71 14.94 -3.58
CA GLY A 86 17.01 15.57 -3.84
C GLY A 86 18.07 15.24 -2.78
N GLU A 87 19.32 15.59 -3.09
CA GLU A 87 20.52 15.26 -2.31
C GLU A 87 20.51 15.80 -0.86
N LYS A 88 19.88 16.95 -0.64
CA LYS A 88 19.95 17.65 0.65
C LYS A 88 18.95 17.13 1.67
N GLU A 89 17.77 16.69 1.21
CA GLU A 89 16.60 16.47 2.07
C GLU A 89 16.21 14.99 2.24
N TYR A 90 16.78 14.07 1.45
CA TYR A 90 16.32 12.69 1.40
C TYR A 90 16.60 11.87 2.68
N ARG A 91 17.75 12.12 3.35
CA ARG A 91 18.25 11.26 4.44
C ARG A 91 17.27 11.03 5.59
N PRO A 92 16.61 12.07 6.14
CA PRO A 92 15.64 11.89 7.23
C PRO A 92 14.41 11.08 6.81
N TRP A 93 14.07 11.09 5.52
CA TRP A 93 12.86 10.46 4.99
C TRP A 93 13.05 9.01 4.53
N VAL A 94 14.29 8.55 4.35
CA VAL A 94 14.60 7.16 3.97
C VAL A 94 13.93 6.14 4.90
N PRO A 95 13.98 6.26 6.24
CA PRO A 95 13.31 5.30 7.12
C PRO A 95 11.79 5.26 6.92
N PHE A 96 11.16 6.41 6.77
CA PHE A 96 9.72 6.52 6.58
C PHE A 96 9.28 5.91 5.23
N ILE A 97 9.87 6.35 4.14
CA ILE A 97 9.57 5.86 2.79
C ILE A 97 9.89 4.36 2.67
N GLY A 98 11.01 3.94 3.25
CA GLY A 98 11.41 2.53 3.27
C GLY A 98 10.46 1.64 4.05
N THR A 99 9.98 2.09 5.20
CA THR A 99 9.00 1.35 5.98
C THR A 99 7.68 1.23 5.24
N LEU A 100 7.19 2.30 4.61
CA LEU A 100 5.99 2.28 3.78
C LEU A 100 6.15 1.29 2.62
N PHE A 101 7.24 1.40 1.86
CA PHE A 101 7.50 0.53 0.73
C PHE A 101 7.55 -0.95 1.13
N LEU A 102 8.36 -1.29 2.14
CA LEU A 102 8.53 -2.67 2.58
C LEU A 102 7.24 -3.25 3.17
N PHE A 103 6.52 -2.46 3.96
CA PHE A 103 5.25 -2.90 4.54
C PHE A 103 4.22 -3.20 3.46
N ILE A 104 4.02 -2.29 2.49
CA ILE A 104 3.07 -2.48 1.39
C ILE A 104 3.52 -3.65 0.51
N PHE A 105 4.80 -3.72 0.16
CA PHE A 105 5.35 -4.78 -0.67
C PHE A 105 5.13 -6.17 -0.04
N VAL A 106 5.51 -6.35 1.22
CA VAL A 106 5.36 -7.63 1.91
C VAL A 106 3.88 -7.95 2.16
N SER A 107 3.05 -6.95 2.48
CA SER A 107 1.60 -7.14 2.62
C SER A 107 0.96 -7.62 1.32
N ASN A 108 1.27 -6.99 0.20
CA ASN A 108 0.75 -7.35 -1.11
C ASN A 108 1.19 -8.76 -1.51
N TRP A 109 2.48 -9.06 -1.35
CA TRP A 109 3.03 -10.38 -1.69
C TRP A 109 2.51 -11.47 -0.75
N SER A 110 2.27 -11.15 0.53
CA SER A 110 1.66 -12.11 1.45
C SER A 110 0.26 -12.53 0.98
N GLY A 111 -0.50 -11.62 0.37
CA GLY A 111 -1.83 -11.90 -0.18
C GLY A 111 -1.83 -12.96 -1.29
N ALA A 112 -0.80 -12.94 -2.12
CA ALA A 112 -0.68 -13.89 -3.25
C ALA A 112 0.10 -15.18 -2.90
N LEU A 113 1.12 -15.10 -2.02
CA LEU A 113 2.01 -16.22 -1.70
C LEU A 113 1.48 -17.09 -0.55
N VAL A 114 0.82 -16.47 0.42
CA VAL A 114 0.26 -17.20 1.56
C VAL A 114 -1.17 -17.60 1.25
N PRO A 115 -1.49 -18.88 1.24
CA PRO A 115 -2.85 -19.33 0.98
C PRO A 115 -3.75 -19.08 2.21
N TRP A 116 -4.02 -17.81 2.49
CA TRP A 116 -4.82 -17.37 3.64
C TRP A 116 -6.17 -18.07 3.70
N LYS A 117 -6.78 -18.33 2.53
CA LYS A 117 -8.08 -19.04 2.41
C LYS A 117 -8.06 -20.50 2.85
N LEU A 118 -6.87 -21.12 3.01
CA LEU A 118 -6.74 -22.46 3.58
C LEU A 118 -6.67 -22.43 5.11
N ILE A 119 -6.42 -21.28 5.70
CA ILE A 119 -6.37 -21.10 7.15
C ILE A 119 -7.77 -20.71 7.63
N HIS A 120 -8.63 -21.73 7.80
CA HIS A 120 -9.96 -21.52 8.34
C HIS A 120 -9.87 -21.31 9.85
N LEU A 121 -10.16 -20.10 10.28
CA LEU A 121 -10.44 -19.82 11.68
C LEU A 121 -11.93 -20.06 11.95
N PRO A 122 -12.32 -20.45 13.18
CA PRO A 122 -13.73 -20.71 13.53
C PRO A 122 -14.67 -19.54 13.25
N GLU A 123 -14.13 -18.32 13.14
CA GLU A 123 -14.89 -17.07 13.03
C GLU A 123 -14.61 -16.30 11.72
N GLY A 124 -13.86 -16.85 10.76
CA GLY A 124 -13.63 -16.20 9.48
C GLY A 124 -12.32 -16.57 8.78
N GLU A 125 -12.11 -16.02 7.60
CA GLU A 125 -10.91 -16.21 6.76
C GLU A 125 -9.93 -15.06 6.98
N LEU A 126 -8.63 -15.37 6.87
CA LEU A 126 -7.57 -14.35 6.87
C LEU A 126 -7.33 -13.84 5.45
N ALA A 127 -7.00 -12.55 5.32
CA ALA A 127 -6.60 -11.93 4.07
C ALA A 127 -5.40 -11.01 4.29
N ALA A 128 -4.74 -10.60 3.21
CA ALA A 128 -3.64 -9.65 3.30
C ALA A 128 -4.10 -8.32 3.92
N PRO A 129 -3.24 -7.63 4.69
CA PRO A 129 -3.61 -6.36 5.33
C PRO A 129 -4.09 -5.30 4.34
N THR A 130 -3.47 -5.25 3.16
CA THR A 130 -3.77 -4.28 2.11
C THR A 130 -5.03 -4.58 1.31
N ASN A 131 -5.66 -5.73 1.54
CA ASN A 131 -6.99 -6.06 1.00
C ASN A 131 -8.14 -5.39 1.76
N ASP A 132 -7.84 -4.70 2.84
CA ASP A 132 -8.81 -3.91 3.61
C ASP A 132 -8.65 -2.42 3.31
N ILE A 133 -9.76 -1.76 2.94
CA ILE A 133 -9.77 -0.33 2.62
C ILE A 133 -9.33 0.52 3.82
N ASN A 134 -9.62 0.09 5.06
CA ASN A 134 -9.22 0.84 6.25
C ASN A 134 -7.69 0.87 6.40
N THR A 135 -6.99 -0.21 6.05
CA THR A 135 -5.53 -0.26 6.04
C THR A 135 -4.96 0.68 4.99
N THR A 136 -5.49 0.65 3.77
CA THR A 136 -5.01 1.52 2.68
C THR A 136 -5.29 2.99 2.96
N VAL A 137 -6.46 3.31 3.54
CA VAL A 137 -6.78 4.66 4.02
C VAL A 137 -5.85 5.08 5.16
N ALA A 138 -5.56 4.21 6.12
CA ALA A 138 -4.65 4.52 7.22
C ALA A 138 -3.22 4.83 6.72
N LEU A 139 -2.70 4.06 5.75
CA LEU A 139 -1.40 4.32 5.13
C LEU A 139 -1.39 5.63 4.34
N ALA A 140 -2.46 5.93 3.62
CA ALA A 140 -2.60 7.18 2.89
C ALA A 140 -2.71 8.40 3.83
N LEU A 141 -3.45 8.28 4.92
CA LEU A 141 -3.52 9.33 5.95
C LEU A 141 -2.18 9.51 6.67
N LEU A 142 -1.45 8.43 6.96
CA LEU A 142 -0.10 8.51 7.51
C LEU A 142 0.84 9.28 6.57
N THR A 143 0.74 9.03 5.27
CA THR A 143 1.49 9.78 4.23
C THR A 143 1.09 11.26 4.24
N SER A 144 -0.20 11.57 4.39
CA SER A 144 -0.66 12.97 4.50
C SER A 144 -0.15 13.66 5.75
N LEU A 145 -0.14 12.97 6.89
CA LEU A 145 0.45 13.52 8.12
C LEU A 145 1.94 13.81 7.95
N ALA A 146 2.68 12.91 7.30
CA ALA A 146 4.10 13.10 7.01
C ALA A 146 4.33 14.30 6.07
N TYR A 147 3.53 14.43 5.03
CA TYR A 147 3.53 15.54 4.09
C TYR A 147 3.26 16.89 4.80
N PHE A 148 2.22 16.98 5.65
CA PHE A 148 1.97 18.18 6.44
C PHE A 148 3.10 18.47 7.43
N TYR A 149 3.62 17.44 8.09
CA TYR A 149 4.77 17.58 8.99
C TYR A 149 6.00 18.13 8.27
N ALA A 150 6.31 17.62 7.07
CA ALA A 150 7.42 18.10 6.25
C ALA A 150 7.26 19.59 5.90
N GLY A 151 6.08 19.98 5.44
CA GLY A 151 5.77 21.36 5.10
C GLY A 151 5.90 22.32 6.30
N PHE A 152 5.33 21.91 7.44
CA PHE A 152 5.44 22.70 8.69
C PHE A 152 6.86 22.76 9.23
N SER A 153 7.59 21.65 9.21
CA SER A 153 8.96 21.60 9.73
C SER A 153 9.91 22.53 8.94
N LYS A 154 9.71 22.64 7.63
CA LYS A 154 10.59 23.45 6.77
C LYS A 154 10.17 24.89 6.63
N ARG A 155 8.87 25.17 6.58
CA ARG A 155 8.30 26.49 6.27
C ARG A 155 7.60 27.18 7.46
N GLY A 156 7.37 26.45 8.54
CA GLY A 156 6.61 26.95 9.68
C GLY A 156 5.23 27.46 9.26
N LEU A 157 4.83 28.61 9.78
CA LEU A 157 3.55 29.24 9.43
C LEU A 157 3.47 29.71 7.96
N GLY A 158 4.62 29.88 7.30
CA GLY A 158 4.68 30.19 5.87
C GLY A 158 4.10 29.11 4.97
N TYR A 159 3.94 27.88 5.48
CA TYR A 159 3.28 26.80 4.76
C TYR A 159 1.85 27.16 4.30
N PHE A 160 1.12 27.90 5.11
CA PHE A 160 -0.25 28.35 4.76
C PHE A 160 -0.32 29.37 3.64
N LYS A 161 0.81 30.02 3.31
CA LYS A 161 0.84 30.95 2.18
C LYS A 161 0.49 30.27 0.85
N LYS A 162 0.83 28.98 0.68
CA LYS A 162 0.48 28.21 -0.52
C LYS A 162 -1.03 28.20 -0.83
N TYR A 163 -1.88 28.33 0.19
CA TYR A 163 -3.32 28.35 0.02
C TYR A 163 -3.88 29.72 -0.37
N ILE A 164 -3.11 30.77 -0.17
CA ILE A 164 -3.54 32.16 -0.38
C ILE A 164 -2.88 32.75 -1.63
N GLU A 165 -1.66 32.33 -1.95
CA GLU A 165 -0.91 32.77 -3.13
C GLU A 165 -1.16 31.85 -4.33
N PRO A 166 -1.25 32.37 -5.59
CA PRO A 166 -1.18 33.80 -5.97
C PRO A 166 -2.51 34.55 -5.77
N THR A 167 -3.63 33.86 -5.59
CA THR A 167 -4.94 34.49 -5.37
C THR A 167 -5.79 33.69 -4.40
N PRO A 168 -6.52 34.33 -3.46
CA PRO A 168 -7.40 33.63 -2.50
C PRO A 168 -8.52 32.81 -3.16
N VAL A 169 -8.82 33.07 -4.43
CA VAL A 169 -9.82 32.32 -5.21
C VAL A 169 -9.42 30.88 -5.44
N LEU A 170 -8.11 30.56 -5.39
CA LEU A 170 -7.58 29.19 -5.56
C LEU A 170 -7.61 28.36 -4.28
N LEU A 171 -7.91 28.98 -3.12
CA LEU A 171 -7.97 28.28 -1.83
C LEU A 171 -8.86 27.02 -1.84
N PRO A 172 -10.09 27.01 -2.39
CA PRO A 172 -10.90 25.80 -2.44
C PRO A 172 -10.26 24.68 -3.25
N ILE A 173 -9.55 25.03 -4.33
CA ILE A 173 -8.86 24.06 -5.21
C ILE A 173 -7.67 23.44 -4.47
N ALA A 174 -6.86 24.25 -3.79
CA ALA A 174 -5.71 23.78 -3.03
C ALA A 174 -6.13 22.86 -1.86
N ILE A 175 -7.22 23.17 -1.16
CA ILE A 175 -7.77 22.28 -0.11
C ILE A 175 -8.26 20.98 -0.73
N LEU A 176 -8.97 21.04 -1.86
CA LEU A 176 -9.47 19.86 -2.54
C LEU A 176 -8.31 18.97 -3.01
N GLU A 177 -7.24 19.54 -3.51
CA GLU A 177 -6.04 18.84 -3.92
C GLU A 177 -5.41 18.07 -2.76
N ASP A 178 -5.19 18.71 -1.61
CA ASP A 178 -4.63 18.08 -0.42
C ASP A 178 -5.51 16.93 0.12
N PHE A 179 -6.83 17.00 -0.12
CA PHE A 179 -7.75 15.92 0.22
C PHE A 179 -7.75 14.79 -0.81
N THR A 180 -7.61 15.11 -2.10
CA THR A 180 -7.62 14.10 -3.17
C THR A 180 -6.34 13.28 -3.21
N LYS A 181 -5.19 13.80 -2.75
CA LYS A 181 -3.90 13.08 -2.68
C LYS A 181 -4.00 11.76 -1.89
N PRO A 182 -4.40 11.77 -0.60
CA PRO A 182 -4.55 10.53 0.16
C PRO A 182 -5.67 9.64 -0.38
N LEU A 183 -6.75 10.22 -0.86
CA LEU A 183 -7.85 9.46 -1.44
C LEU A 183 -7.38 8.66 -2.66
N SER A 184 -6.66 9.30 -3.57
CA SER A 184 -6.09 8.67 -4.76
C SER A 184 -5.10 7.56 -4.41
N LEU A 185 -4.20 7.78 -3.42
CA LEU A 185 -3.25 6.76 -2.95
C LEU A 185 -3.98 5.52 -2.39
N SER A 186 -4.99 5.74 -1.54
CA SER A 186 -5.76 4.68 -0.91
C SER A 186 -6.52 3.85 -1.94
N PHE A 187 -7.29 4.49 -2.83
CA PHE A 187 -8.06 3.79 -3.85
C PHE A 187 -7.20 3.05 -4.87
N ARG A 188 -6.05 3.59 -5.22
CA ARG A 188 -5.12 2.93 -6.13
C ARG A 188 -4.56 1.66 -5.52
N LEU A 189 -4.14 1.71 -4.25
CA LEU A 189 -3.60 0.54 -3.56
C LEU A 189 -4.68 -0.53 -3.36
N PHE A 190 -5.83 -0.15 -2.80
CA PHE A 190 -6.96 -1.05 -2.57
C PHE A 190 -7.52 -1.63 -3.87
N GLY A 191 -7.76 -0.76 -4.87
CA GLY A 191 -8.37 -1.15 -6.14
C GLY A 191 -7.53 -2.13 -6.95
N ASN A 192 -6.19 -1.98 -6.94
CA ASN A 192 -5.30 -2.92 -7.60
C ASN A 192 -5.42 -4.32 -6.98
N ILE A 193 -5.38 -4.43 -5.66
CA ILE A 193 -5.45 -5.73 -4.96
C ILE A 193 -6.83 -6.35 -5.12
N LEU A 194 -7.90 -5.56 -4.97
CA LEU A 194 -9.26 -6.03 -5.15
C LEU A 194 -9.49 -6.55 -6.58
N ALA A 195 -8.98 -5.84 -7.59
CA ALA A 195 -9.08 -6.27 -8.99
C ALA A 195 -8.37 -7.61 -9.22
N ASP A 196 -7.14 -7.77 -8.71
CA ASP A 196 -6.38 -9.01 -8.82
C ASP A 196 -7.12 -10.19 -8.15
N GLU A 197 -7.67 -10.00 -6.95
CA GLU A 197 -8.44 -11.04 -6.26
C GLU A 197 -9.70 -11.45 -7.02
N LEU A 198 -10.47 -10.46 -7.50
CA LEU A 198 -11.71 -10.74 -8.23
C LEU A 198 -11.44 -11.48 -9.54
N VAL A 199 -10.43 -11.07 -10.31
CA VAL A 199 -10.05 -11.73 -11.55
C VAL A 199 -9.63 -13.17 -11.30
N VAL A 200 -8.76 -13.40 -10.31
CA VAL A 200 -8.31 -14.75 -9.94
C VAL A 200 -9.49 -15.60 -9.46
N ALA A 201 -10.39 -15.05 -8.62
CA ALA A 201 -11.57 -15.78 -8.14
C ALA A 201 -12.48 -16.23 -9.29
N VAL A 202 -12.76 -15.34 -10.27
CA VAL A 202 -13.57 -15.69 -11.44
C VAL A 202 -12.87 -16.74 -12.32
N LEU A 203 -11.55 -16.62 -12.54
CA LEU A 203 -10.81 -17.57 -13.34
C LEU A 203 -10.73 -18.97 -12.71
N VAL A 204 -10.60 -19.05 -11.38
CA VAL A 204 -10.63 -20.33 -10.65
C VAL A 204 -11.97 -21.02 -10.81
N LEU A 205 -13.08 -20.27 -10.86
CA LEU A 205 -14.42 -20.84 -11.12
C LEU A 205 -14.59 -21.36 -12.54
N LEU A 206 -13.98 -20.70 -13.54
CA LEU A 206 -14.10 -21.09 -14.94
C LEU A 206 -13.14 -22.22 -15.33
N VAL A 207 -11.86 -22.10 -15.00
CA VAL A 207 -10.79 -23.04 -15.37
C VAL A 207 -9.78 -23.15 -14.21
N PRO A 208 -9.97 -24.08 -13.28
CA PRO A 208 -9.34 -24.03 -11.96
C PRO A 208 -7.83 -24.28 -11.91
N LEU A 209 -7.17 -24.78 -12.95
CA LEU A 209 -5.79 -25.26 -12.79
C LEU A 209 -4.72 -24.42 -13.50
N PHE A 210 -4.85 -24.14 -14.80
CA PHE A 210 -3.77 -23.55 -15.60
C PHE A 210 -3.93 -22.06 -15.87
N VAL A 211 -5.14 -21.55 -16.00
CA VAL A 211 -5.43 -20.16 -16.37
C VAL A 211 -5.20 -19.17 -15.22
N PRO A 212 -5.50 -19.49 -13.95
CA PRO A 212 -5.23 -18.56 -12.84
C PRO A 212 -3.75 -18.31 -12.57
N LEU A 213 -2.86 -19.29 -12.78
CA LEU A 213 -1.43 -19.18 -12.45
C LEU A 213 -0.69 -18.02 -13.15
N PRO A 214 -0.79 -17.85 -14.48
CA PRO A 214 -0.19 -16.68 -15.14
C PRO A 214 -0.76 -15.34 -14.63
N VAL A 215 -2.05 -15.30 -14.34
CA VAL A 215 -2.71 -14.08 -13.84
C VAL A 215 -2.26 -13.77 -12.41
N MET A 216 -2.12 -14.79 -11.55
CA MET A 216 -1.54 -14.59 -10.20
C MET A 216 -0.09 -14.10 -10.27
N ALA A 217 0.72 -14.62 -11.22
CA ALA A 217 2.08 -14.13 -11.42
C ALA A 217 2.09 -12.67 -11.90
N LEU A 218 1.16 -12.30 -12.78
CA LEU A 218 0.99 -10.91 -13.21
C LEU A 218 0.54 -10.03 -12.02
N GLY A 219 -0.39 -10.50 -11.20
CA GLY A 219 -0.83 -9.82 -9.96
C GLY A 219 0.32 -9.57 -8.98
N LEU A 220 1.22 -10.54 -8.78
CA LEU A 220 2.44 -10.34 -7.99
C LEU A 220 3.31 -9.21 -8.54
N PHE A 221 3.47 -9.15 -9.84
CA PHE A 221 4.27 -8.11 -10.49
C PHE A 221 3.60 -6.74 -10.37
N THR A 222 2.30 -6.63 -10.67
CA THR A 222 1.55 -5.36 -10.55
C THR A 222 1.50 -4.87 -9.11
N SER A 223 1.36 -5.76 -8.13
CA SER A 223 1.35 -5.40 -6.72
C SER A 223 2.72 -4.93 -6.21
N ALA A 224 3.83 -5.45 -6.77
CA ALA A 224 5.17 -4.95 -6.50
C ALA A 224 5.34 -3.51 -7.06
N ILE A 225 4.92 -3.29 -8.30
CA ILE A 225 4.91 -1.95 -8.91
C ILE A 225 4.03 -1.00 -8.10
N GLN A 226 2.88 -1.47 -7.59
CA GLN A 226 1.99 -0.64 -6.78
C GLN A 226 2.64 -0.18 -5.47
N ALA A 227 3.41 -1.03 -4.80
CA ALA A 227 4.18 -0.64 -3.62
C ALA A 227 5.23 0.44 -3.97
N LEU A 228 5.90 0.28 -5.10
CA LEU A 228 6.87 1.26 -5.61
C LEU A 228 6.19 2.61 -5.92
N VAL A 229 5.08 2.59 -6.66
CA VAL A 229 4.32 3.79 -7.01
C VAL A 229 3.82 4.52 -5.76
N PHE A 230 3.32 3.79 -4.77
CA PHE A 230 2.87 4.38 -3.51
C PHE A 230 4.02 5.11 -2.79
N ALA A 231 5.17 4.46 -2.64
CA ALA A 231 6.35 5.03 -1.99
C ALA A 231 6.91 6.25 -2.75
N THR A 232 6.96 6.16 -4.08
CA THR A 232 7.41 7.26 -4.94
C THR A 232 6.49 8.48 -4.82
N LEU A 233 5.17 8.29 -4.86
CA LEU A 233 4.21 9.37 -4.71
C LEU A 233 4.22 9.96 -3.29
N ALA A 234 4.39 9.13 -2.26
CA ALA A 234 4.56 9.61 -0.89
C ALA A 234 5.78 10.54 -0.78
N ALA A 235 6.91 10.13 -1.38
CA ALA A 235 8.12 10.95 -1.42
C ALA A 235 7.93 12.23 -2.23
N ALA A 236 7.26 12.17 -3.39
CA ALA A 236 6.96 13.32 -4.22
C ALA A 236 6.07 14.35 -3.51
N TYR A 237 5.03 13.89 -2.77
CA TYR A 237 4.18 14.80 -2.00
C TYR A 237 4.92 15.47 -0.84
N ILE A 238 5.83 14.74 -0.18
CA ILE A 238 6.69 15.31 0.86
C ILE A 238 7.61 16.39 0.28
N HIS A 239 8.18 16.13 -0.89
CA HIS A 239 9.02 17.10 -1.61
C HIS A 239 8.24 18.36 -1.97
N GLU A 240 7.08 18.21 -2.59
CA GLU A 240 6.19 19.33 -2.95
C GLU A 240 5.83 20.20 -1.72
N ALA A 241 5.58 19.56 -0.56
CA ALA A 241 5.30 20.31 0.68
C ALA A 241 6.50 21.12 1.17
N MET A 242 7.72 20.64 0.90
CA MET A 242 8.96 21.32 1.31
C MET A 242 9.37 22.44 0.36
N GLU A 243 9.19 22.29 -0.95
CA GLU A 243 9.62 23.30 -1.95
C GLU A 243 8.65 24.48 -2.08
N GLY A 244 7.34 24.24 -2.14
CA GLY A 244 6.31 25.26 -2.37
C GLY A 244 6.45 26.01 -3.69
N HIS A 245 5.36 26.53 -4.21
CA HIS A 245 5.22 27.15 -5.53
C HIS A 245 6.03 28.47 -5.79
N GLY A 246 7.02 28.80 -4.96
CA GLY A 246 7.74 30.09 -5.01
C GLY A 246 9.14 30.06 -5.60
N ASP A 247 9.77 28.89 -5.81
CA ASP A 247 11.19 28.81 -6.17
C ASP A 247 11.49 28.47 -7.65
N GLU A 248 10.48 28.35 -8.52
CA GLU A 248 10.71 28.10 -9.96
C GLU A 248 11.26 29.32 -10.74
N GLY A 249 11.61 30.40 -10.06
CA GLY A 249 11.99 31.67 -10.71
C GLY A 249 13.48 32.05 -10.69
N HIS A 250 14.40 31.28 -10.09
CA HIS A 250 15.78 31.73 -9.87
C HIS A 250 16.90 30.75 -10.26
N GLU A 251 16.68 29.82 -11.18
CA GLU A 251 17.80 29.08 -11.81
C GLU A 251 17.83 29.27 -13.33
N GLU A 252 17.81 30.53 -13.78
CA GLU A 252 18.35 30.91 -15.09
C GLU A 252 19.24 32.15 -14.87
N HIS A 253 20.54 31.90 -14.62
CA HIS A 253 21.64 32.71 -15.16
C HIS A 253 22.96 32.01 -14.84
#